data_3a93ebcbc46c08bacd46bcb7e1e89634
#
_entry.id   3a93ebcbc46c08bacd46bcb7e1e89634
#
_cell.length_a   1.000
_cell.length_b   1.000
_cell.length_c   1.000
_cell.angle_alpha   90.00
_cell.angle_beta   90.00
_cell.angle_gamma   90.00
#
_symmetry.space_group_name_H-M   'P 1'
#
loop_
_entity.id
_entity.type
_entity.pdbx_description
1 polymer ?
#
loop_
_entity_poly.entity_id
_entity_poly.type
_entity_poly.pdbx_seq_one_letter_code
_entity_poly.pdbx_strand_id
1 'polypeptide(L)'
;FAAFTTQAQDELKWHTDLNKAIEVANKEDKPMFLFFTGSDWCGWCIRLQKEVFKTPDFIKWAKEKVVLVELDYPRKSYQTDEVKMQNAQLQQFFKVQGYPTVWFAKATKANGKINFEQLGSSGYLAGGPSVWLDSANKIIANYVPTPKPADTKKAKAKK
;
A
#
# COMPACT_ATOMS: atom_id res chain seq x y z
N PHE A 1 -19.28 -12.04 -36.81
CA PHE A 1 -19.44 -11.22 -35.57
C PHE A 1 -18.29 -11.52 -34.66
N ALA A 2 -17.28 -10.64 -34.61
CA ALA A 2 -16.19 -10.73 -33.66
C ALA A 2 -16.70 -10.20 -32.30
N ALA A 3 -16.82 -11.08 -31.33
CA ALA A 3 -17.09 -10.72 -29.95
C ALA A 3 -15.83 -10.04 -29.40
N PHE A 4 -15.85 -8.71 -29.30
CA PHE A 4 -14.89 -7.99 -28.48
C PHE A 4 -15.21 -8.30 -27.03
N THR A 5 -14.49 -9.26 -26.44
CA THR A 5 -14.44 -9.37 -25.01
C THR A 5 -13.66 -8.15 -24.52
N THR A 6 -14.36 -7.13 -24.06
CA THR A 6 -13.78 -6.10 -23.19
C THR A 6 -13.31 -6.84 -21.94
N GLN A 7 -12.01 -7.16 -21.92
CA GLN A 7 -11.37 -7.46 -20.65
C GLN A 7 -11.49 -6.16 -19.82
N ALA A 8 -12.42 -6.16 -18.87
CA ALA A 8 -12.39 -5.18 -17.81
C ALA A 8 -10.98 -5.27 -17.21
N GLN A 9 -10.16 -4.24 -17.47
CA GLN A 9 -8.88 -4.14 -16.78
C GLN A 9 -9.22 -4.11 -15.31
N ASP A 10 -8.80 -5.14 -14.59
CA ASP A 10 -8.94 -5.22 -13.14
C ASP A 10 -8.25 -4.01 -12.54
N GLU A 11 -9.03 -2.96 -12.27
CA GLU A 11 -8.52 -1.74 -11.66
C GLU A 11 -7.98 -2.05 -10.26
N LEU A 12 -6.84 -1.45 -9.92
CA LEU A 12 -6.30 -1.50 -8.57
C LEU A 12 -7.22 -0.76 -7.60
N LYS A 13 -7.46 -1.35 -6.45
CA LYS A 13 -8.19 -0.68 -5.38
C LYS A 13 -7.22 0.09 -4.49
N TRP A 14 -7.31 1.40 -4.54
CA TRP A 14 -6.62 2.30 -3.64
C TRP A 14 -7.53 2.70 -2.48
N HIS A 15 -7.15 2.30 -1.27
CA HIS A 15 -7.86 2.71 -0.06
C HIS A 15 -7.46 4.12 0.32
N THR A 16 -8.42 4.88 0.85
CA THR A 16 -8.19 6.21 1.43
C THR A 16 -8.50 6.25 2.92
N ASP A 17 -9.17 5.22 3.42
CA ASP A 17 -9.48 5.00 4.83
C ASP A 17 -8.51 3.94 5.38
N LEU A 18 -7.66 4.37 6.32
CA LEU A 18 -6.64 3.52 6.93
C LEU A 18 -7.25 2.33 7.68
N ASN A 19 -8.36 2.52 8.38
CA ASN A 19 -8.98 1.44 9.14
C ASN A 19 -9.46 0.30 8.23
N LYS A 20 -10.08 0.65 7.11
CA LYS A 20 -10.50 -0.33 6.09
C LYS A 20 -9.30 -1.03 5.45
N ALA A 21 -8.24 -0.29 5.18
CA ALA A 21 -7.01 -0.85 4.62
C ALA A 21 -6.37 -1.86 5.59
N ILE A 22 -6.32 -1.56 6.87
CA ILE A 22 -5.80 -2.46 7.91
C ILE A 22 -6.63 -3.75 7.98
N GLU A 23 -7.95 -3.65 7.93
CA GLU A 23 -8.83 -4.83 7.95
C GLU A 23 -8.55 -5.74 6.75
N VAL A 24 -8.43 -5.18 5.56
CA VAL A 24 -8.11 -5.94 4.33
C VAL A 24 -6.72 -6.54 4.42
N ALA A 25 -5.71 -5.76 4.83
CA ALA A 25 -4.33 -6.21 4.95
C ALA A 25 -4.19 -7.38 5.93
N ASN A 26 -4.87 -7.32 7.08
CA ASN A 26 -4.85 -8.40 8.07
C ASN A 26 -5.61 -9.64 7.58
N LYS A 27 -6.74 -9.45 6.89
CA LYS A 27 -7.52 -10.57 6.31
C LYS A 27 -6.76 -11.30 5.22
N GLU A 28 -6.08 -10.55 4.34
CA GLU A 28 -5.32 -11.10 3.22
C GLU A 28 -3.87 -11.48 3.60
N ASP A 29 -3.44 -11.14 4.82
CA ASP A 29 -2.08 -11.34 5.32
C ASP A 29 -1.03 -10.74 4.39
N LYS A 30 -1.19 -9.46 4.09
CA LYS A 30 -0.34 -8.67 3.20
C LYS A 30 0.16 -7.40 3.88
N PRO A 31 1.36 -6.91 3.55
CA PRO A 31 1.79 -5.58 3.97
C PRO A 31 0.97 -4.49 3.29
N MET A 32 0.81 -3.36 3.97
CA MET A 32 0.26 -2.14 3.38
C MET A 32 1.33 -1.38 2.63
N PHE A 33 0.92 -0.81 1.53
CA PHE A 33 1.66 0.12 0.69
C PHE A 33 1.08 1.51 0.91
N LEU A 34 1.77 2.36 1.66
CA LEU A 34 1.31 3.69 2.03
C LEU A 34 1.94 4.72 1.09
N PHE A 35 1.17 5.23 0.15
CA PHE A 35 1.61 6.20 -0.83
C PHE A 35 1.27 7.62 -0.39
N PHE A 36 2.27 8.35 0.07
CA PHE A 36 2.18 9.76 0.41
C PHE A 36 2.41 10.59 -0.84
N THR A 37 1.38 11.34 -1.26
CA THR A 37 1.36 12.02 -2.55
C THR A 37 0.71 13.39 -2.50
N GLY A 38 1.04 14.23 -3.45
CA GLY A 38 0.34 15.48 -3.74
C GLY A 38 -0.32 15.39 -5.13
N SER A 39 -1.52 14.85 -5.20
CA SER A 39 -2.16 14.45 -6.46
C SER A 39 -2.35 15.58 -7.48
N ASP A 40 -2.55 16.81 -7.00
CA ASP A 40 -2.87 17.97 -7.85
C ASP A 40 -1.73 18.99 -7.97
N TRP A 41 -0.57 18.73 -7.40
CA TRP A 41 0.56 19.66 -7.45
C TRP A 41 1.95 19.00 -7.55
N CYS A 42 2.09 17.73 -7.16
CA CYS A 42 3.41 17.08 -7.10
C CYS A 42 3.78 16.44 -8.45
N GLY A 43 4.65 17.11 -9.21
CA GLY A 43 5.10 16.60 -10.52
C GLY A 43 5.80 15.24 -10.46
N TRP A 44 6.66 15.01 -9.45
CA TRP A 44 7.34 13.73 -9.26
C TRP A 44 6.38 12.60 -8.86
N CYS A 45 5.31 12.90 -8.13
CA CYS A 45 4.27 11.93 -7.80
C CYS A 45 3.51 11.49 -9.05
N ILE A 46 3.13 12.45 -9.90
CA ILE A 46 2.46 12.20 -11.18
C ILE A 46 3.36 11.37 -12.10
N ARG A 47 4.65 11.68 -12.12
CA ARG A 47 5.65 10.95 -12.89
C ARG A 47 5.81 9.49 -12.40
N LEU A 48 5.89 9.27 -11.09
CA LEU A 48 5.96 7.93 -10.51
C LEU A 48 4.73 7.09 -10.85
N GLN A 49 3.54 7.68 -10.80
CA GLN A 49 2.33 7.00 -11.21
C GLN A 49 2.37 6.59 -12.69
N LYS A 50 2.78 7.51 -13.58
CA LYS A 50 2.86 7.25 -15.01
C LYS A 50 3.89 6.19 -15.36
N GLU A 51 5.08 6.28 -14.77
CA GLU A 51 6.23 5.42 -15.11
C GLU A 51 6.18 4.05 -14.43
N VAL A 52 5.50 3.93 -13.30
CA VAL A 52 5.47 2.71 -12.49
C VAL A 52 4.04 2.24 -12.17
N PHE A 53 3.25 3.01 -11.43
CA PHE A 53 2.01 2.51 -10.83
C PHE A 53 0.89 2.22 -11.83
N LYS A 54 0.90 2.86 -12.99
CA LYS A 54 -0.06 2.60 -14.08
C LYS A 54 0.41 1.55 -15.08
N THR A 55 1.56 0.95 -14.85
CA THR A 55 2.08 -0.11 -15.73
C THR A 55 1.45 -1.47 -15.41
N PRO A 56 1.30 -2.36 -16.41
CA PRO A 56 0.79 -3.71 -16.18
C PRO A 56 1.59 -4.51 -15.15
N ASP A 57 2.91 -4.33 -15.13
CA ASP A 57 3.81 -5.03 -14.19
C ASP A 57 3.52 -4.65 -12.75
N PHE A 58 3.34 -3.35 -12.47
CA PHE A 58 2.96 -2.88 -11.14
C PHE A 58 1.57 -3.36 -10.75
N ILE A 59 0.59 -3.27 -11.65
CA ILE A 59 -0.79 -3.67 -11.38
C ILE A 59 -0.85 -5.15 -10.95
N LYS A 60 -0.17 -6.02 -11.68
CA LYS A 60 -0.08 -7.46 -11.35
C LYS A 60 0.59 -7.67 -9.99
N TRP A 61 1.74 -7.05 -9.79
CA TRP A 61 2.51 -7.16 -8.55
C TRP A 61 1.70 -6.67 -7.34
N ALA A 62 1.06 -5.51 -7.45
CA ALA A 62 0.32 -4.90 -6.35
C ALA A 62 -0.87 -5.74 -5.90
N LYS A 63 -1.61 -6.33 -6.84
CA LYS A 63 -2.72 -7.24 -6.53
C LYS A 63 -2.29 -8.46 -5.72
N GLU A 64 -1.11 -8.99 -6.02
CA GLU A 64 -0.60 -10.18 -5.35
C GLU A 64 0.07 -9.89 -4.01
N LYS A 65 0.75 -8.75 -3.87
CA LYS A 65 1.76 -8.54 -2.82
C LYS A 65 1.35 -7.57 -1.72
N VAL A 66 0.51 -6.58 -2.00
CA VAL A 66 0.27 -5.47 -1.07
C VAL A 66 -1.19 -5.03 -1.05
N VAL A 67 -1.56 -4.29 0.00
CA VAL A 67 -2.80 -3.52 0.07
C VAL A 67 -2.45 -2.04 -0.11
N LEU A 68 -3.02 -1.42 -1.14
CA LEU A 68 -2.67 -0.07 -1.55
C LEU A 68 -3.47 0.97 -0.75
N VAL A 69 -2.77 1.96 -0.20
CA VAL A 69 -3.35 3.10 0.51
C VAL A 69 -2.80 4.39 -0.09
N GLU A 70 -3.70 5.24 -0.59
CA GLU A 70 -3.35 6.58 -1.05
C GLU A 70 -3.56 7.59 0.07
N LEU A 71 -2.50 8.28 0.44
CA LEU A 71 -2.49 9.34 1.43
C LEU A 71 -2.17 10.65 0.71
N ASP A 72 -3.23 11.35 0.28
CA ASP A 72 -3.12 12.56 -0.51
C ASP A 72 -3.07 13.82 0.34
N TYR A 73 -2.28 14.78 -0.11
CA TYR A 73 -2.14 16.12 0.48
C TYR A 73 -2.44 17.17 -0.59
N PRO A 74 -3.72 17.27 -1.02
CA PRO A 74 -4.11 18.14 -2.12
C PRO A 74 -4.02 19.61 -1.73
N ARG A 75 -3.76 20.48 -2.70
CA ARG A 75 -3.79 21.93 -2.54
C ARG A 75 -5.05 22.57 -3.14
N LYS A 76 -5.67 21.92 -4.12
CA LYS A 76 -6.82 22.44 -4.86
C LYS A 76 -8.07 21.58 -4.67
N SER A 77 -7.92 20.25 -4.58
CA SER A 77 -9.03 19.31 -4.46
C SER A 77 -9.61 19.29 -3.05
N TYR A 78 -10.91 19.07 -2.95
CA TYR A 78 -11.59 18.90 -1.68
C TYR A 78 -11.22 17.57 -1.03
N GLN A 79 -11.09 17.60 0.28
CA GLN A 79 -10.87 16.43 1.13
C GLN A 79 -11.63 16.61 2.44
N THR A 80 -12.25 15.54 2.96
CA THR A 80 -12.96 15.60 4.25
C THR A 80 -12.01 15.87 5.42
N ASP A 81 -12.51 16.44 6.49
CA ASP A 81 -11.70 16.74 7.68
C ASP A 81 -11.13 15.48 8.34
N GLU A 82 -11.89 14.38 8.32
CA GLU A 82 -11.45 13.07 8.82
C GLU A 82 -10.23 12.56 8.05
N VAL A 83 -10.27 12.63 6.73
CA VAL A 83 -9.15 12.20 5.88
C VAL A 83 -7.94 13.13 6.04
N LYS A 84 -8.16 14.44 6.11
CA LYS A 84 -7.08 15.40 6.39
C LYS A 84 -6.38 15.10 7.72
N MET A 85 -7.15 14.85 8.77
CA MET A 85 -6.62 14.55 10.10
C MET A 85 -5.85 13.23 10.09
N GLN A 86 -6.42 12.17 9.52
CA GLN A 86 -5.75 10.88 9.35
C GLN A 86 -4.41 11.04 8.63
N ASN A 87 -4.41 11.73 7.49
CA ASN A 87 -3.21 11.88 6.66
C ASN A 87 -2.16 12.75 7.35
N ALA A 88 -2.56 13.80 8.08
CA ALA A 88 -1.64 14.61 8.87
C ALA A 88 -0.96 13.80 9.99
N GLN A 89 -1.71 12.96 10.68
CA GLN A 89 -1.17 12.09 11.73
C GLN A 89 -0.19 11.05 11.17
N LEU A 90 -0.51 10.45 10.01
CA LEU A 90 0.35 9.47 9.36
C LEU A 90 1.63 10.11 8.81
N GLN A 91 1.54 11.30 8.22
CA GLN A 91 2.70 12.06 7.77
C GLN A 91 3.68 12.31 8.93
N GLN A 92 3.16 12.70 10.08
CA GLN A 92 3.96 12.94 11.28
C GLN A 92 4.54 11.64 11.84
N PHE A 93 3.75 10.59 11.93
CA PHE A 93 4.19 9.29 12.45
C PHE A 93 5.33 8.69 11.62
N PHE A 94 5.17 8.65 10.29
CA PHE A 94 6.18 8.14 9.37
C PHE A 94 7.28 9.15 9.02
N LYS A 95 7.25 10.35 9.60
CA LYS A 95 8.24 11.42 9.40
C LYS A 95 8.49 11.74 7.93
N VAL A 96 7.40 11.82 7.16
CA VAL A 96 7.46 12.11 5.73
C VAL A 96 7.84 13.57 5.52
N GLN A 97 8.96 13.81 4.82
CA GLN A 97 9.50 15.15 4.57
C GLN A 97 9.40 15.59 3.12
N GLY A 98 9.00 14.71 2.23
CA GLY A 98 8.89 14.99 0.79
C GLY A 98 7.99 14.02 0.08
N TYR A 99 7.68 14.34 -1.16
CA TYR A 99 6.77 13.58 -2.01
C TYR A 99 7.41 13.31 -3.37
N PRO A 100 7.17 12.13 -3.97
CA PRO A 100 6.46 10.99 -3.41
C PRO A 100 7.27 10.26 -2.34
N THR A 101 6.60 9.71 -1.36
CA THR A 101 7.17 8.76 -0.41
C THR A 101 6.23 7.55 -0.32
N VAL A 102 6.79 6.36 -0.35
CA VAL A 102 6.07 5.11 -0.14
C VAL A 102 6.63 4.41 1.08
N TRP A 103 5.80 4.17 2.08
CA TRP A 103 6.12 3.33 3.21
C TRP A 103 5.45 1.96 3.09
N PHE A 104 6.19 0.93 3.41
CA PHE A 104 5.65 -0.41 3.59
C PHE A 104 5.56 -0.71 5.07
N ALA A 105 4.39 -1.14 5.52
CA ALA A 105 4.14 -1.38 6.93
C ALA A 105 3.15 -2.52 7.16
N LYS A 106 3.33 -3.22 8.27
CA LYS A 106 2.32 -4.11 8.84
C LYS A 106 1.61 -3.35 9.95
N ALA A 107 0.29 -3.38 9.98
CA ALA A 107 -0.47 -2.77 11.06
C ALA A 107 -1.27 -3.82 11.82
N THR A 108 -1.29 -3.70 13.14
CA THR A 108 -2.12 -4.49 14.02
C THR A 108 -2.93 -3.57 14.93
N LYS A 109 -4.18 -3.96 15.21
CA LYS A 109 -5.02 -3.28 16.19
C LYS A 109 -5.02 -4.09 17.49
N ALA A 110 -4.68 -3.43 18.59
CA ALA A 110 -4.74 -4.00 19.92
C ALA A 110 -5.25 -2.95 20.91
N ASN A 111 -6.31 -3.26 21.65
CA ASN A 111 -6.92 -2.36 22.66
C ASN A 111 -7.29 -0.97 22.11
N GLY A 112 -7.82 -0.92 20.89
CA GLY A 112 -8.21 0.32 20.22
C GLY A 112 -7.05 1.15 19.68
N LYS A 113 -5.81 0.65 19.78
CA LYS A 113 -4.60 1.30 19.25
C LYS A 113 -4.08 0.59 18.01
N ILE A 114 -3.56 1.37 17.07
CA ILE A 114 -2.89 0.87 15.88
C ILE A 114 -1.39 0.87 16.14
N ASN A 115 -0.78 -0.32 15.98
CA ASN A 115 0.66 -0.48 16.01
C ASN A 115 1.17 -0.74 14.60
N PHE A 116 2.18 0.03 14.18
CA PHE A 116 2.84 -0.16 12.89
C PHE A 116 4.20 -0.80 13.06
N GLU A 117 4.44 -1.84 12.28
CA GLU A 117 5.77 -2.37 12.02
C GLU A 117 6.23 -1.81 10.68
N GLN A 118 7.26 -0.96 10.71
CA GLN A 118 7.81 -0.30 9.53
C GLN A 118 8.78 -1.26 8.82
N LEU A 119 8.47 -1.63 7.58
CA LEU A 119 9.31 -2.56 6.80
C LEU A 119 10.40 -1.84 6.01
N GLY A 120 10.13 -0.62 5.60
CA GLY A 120 11.03 0.23 4.84
C GLY A 120 10.27 1.21 3.96
N SER A 121 11.01 2.12 3.34
CA SER A 121 10.43 3.16 2.49
C SER A 121 11.18 3.29 1.16
N SER A 122 10.48 3.86 0.19
CA SER A 122 11.00 4.21 -1.12
C SER A 122 10.41 5.54 -1.57
N GLY A 123 10.90 6.05 -2.69
CA GLY A 123 10.39 7.26 -3.32
C GLY A 123 10.36 7.09 -4.83
N TYR A 124 10.66 8.17 -5.55
CA TYR A 124 10.85 8.09 -6.99
C TYR A 124 12.20 7.43 -7.29
N LEU A 125 12.17 6.43 -8.15
CA LEU A 125 13.36 5.78 -8.72
C LEU A 125 13.23 5.79 -10.24
N ALA A 126 14.27 6.27 -10.91
CA ALA A 126 14.34 6.19 -12.37
C ALA A 126 14.60 4.76 -12.83
N GLY A 127 14.09 4.39 -14.01
CA GLY A 127 14.34 3.08 -14.62
C GLY A 127 13.08 2.23 -14.82
N GLY A 128 11.89 2.80 -14.57
CA GLY A 128 10.61 2.15 -14.82
C GLY A 128 10.21 1.11 -13.78
N PRO A 129 9.19 0.28 -14.09
CA PRO A 129 8.60 -0.65 -13.11
C PRO A 129 9.58 -1.72 -12.63
N SER A 130 10.44 -2.23 -13.48
CA SER A 130 11.39 -3.29 -13.10
C SER A 130 12.30 -2.85 -11.95
N VAL A 131 12.97 -1.70 -12.10
CA VAL A 131 13.87 -1.16 -11.08
C VAL A 131 13.12 -0.85 -9.79
N TRP A 132 11.96 -0.22 -9.91
CA TRP A 132 11.15 0.16 -8.74
C TRP A 132 10.65 -1.07 -7.98
N LEU A 133 10.14 -2.08 -8.71
CA LEU A 133 9.62 -3.31 -8.12
C LEU A 133 10.72 -4.17 -7.47
N ASP A 134 11.92 -4.19 -8.04
CA ASP A 134 13.06 -4.88 -7.40
C ASP A 134 13.40 -4.25 -6.04
N SER A 135 13.36 -2.93 -5.95
CA SER A 135 13.53 -2.22 -4.68
C SER A 135 12.40 -2.53 -3.69
N ALA A 136 11.15 -2.49 -4.15
CA ALA A 136 9.98 -2.80 -3.35
C ALA A 136 10.00 -4.24 -2.82
N ASN A 137 10.39 -5.20 -3.64
CA ASN A 137 10.49 -6.62 -3.25
C ASN A 137 11.51 -6.84 -2.13
N LYS A 138 12.63 -6.12 -2.13
CA LYS A 138 13.61 -6.17 -1.04
C LYS A 138 13.03 -5.68 0.27
N ILE A 139 12.18 -4.66 0.23
CA ILE A 139 11.51 -4.11 1.41
C ILE A 139 10.46 -5.07 1.95
N ILE A 140 9.57 -5.59 1.10
CA ILE A 140 8.50 -6.50 1.52
C ILE A 140 9.02 -7.87 1.95
N ALA A 141 10.25 -8.24 1.61
CA ALA A 141 10.88 -9.44 2.14
C ALA A 141 11.04 -9.42 3.68
N ASN A 142 10.97 -8.23 4.29
CA ASN A 142 10.95 -8.06 5.75
C ASN A 142 9.60 -8.39 6.39
N TYR A 143 8.54 -8.59 5.59
CA TYR A 143 7.22 -8.91 6.10
C TYR A 143 7.18 -10.33 6.65
N VAL A 144 6.73 -10.45 7.91
CA VAL A 144 6.50 -11.75 8.55
C VAL A 144 5.00 -12.02 8.58
N PRO A 145 4.52 -13.05 7.87
CA PRO A 145 3.11 -13.43 7.90
C PRO A 145 2.63 -13.80 9.29
N THR A 146 1.35 -13.56 9.54
CA THR A 146 0.72 -13.95 10.81
C THR A 146 0.45 -15.46 10.79
N PRO A 147 0.87 -16.23 11.82
CA PRO A 147 0.58 -17.65 11.89
C PRO A 147 -0.92 -17.92 11.83
N LYS A 148 -1.34 -18.83 10.94
CA LYS A 148 -2.77 -19.21 10.83
C LYS A 148 -3.16 -20.17 11.98
N PRO A 149 -4.35 -19.99 12.60
CA PRO A 149 -4.81 -20.83 13.71
C PRO A 149 -4.91 -22.34 13.40
N ALA A 150 -4.98 -22.72 12.11
CA ALA A 150 -5.09 -24.12 11.68
C ALA A 150 -3.82 -24.95 11.94
N ASP A 151 -2.64 -24.33 12.08
CA ASP A 151 -1.37 -25.03 12.30
C ASP A 151 -1.19 -25.48 13.75
N THR A 152 -1.96 -24.95 14.68
CA THR A 152 -1.91 -25.33 16.10
C THR A 152 -2.79 -26.55 16.44
N LYS A 153 -3.73 -26.94 15.58
CA LYS A 153 -4.58 -28.15 15.82
C LYS A 153 -3.92 -29.47 15.46
N LYS A 154 -2.88 -29.46 14.60
CA LYS A 154 -2.15 -30.68 14.23
C LYS A 154 -1.12 -31.14 15.28
N ALA A 155 -0.68 -30.28 16.18
CA ALA A 155 0.29 -30.63 17.21
C ALA A 155 -0.34 -31.31 18.44
N LYS A 156 -1.67 -31.27 18.63
CA LYS A 156 -2.39 -31.91 19.77
C LYS A 156 -2.96 -33.29 19.49
N ALA A 157 -2.85 -33.80 18.27
CA ALA A 157 -3.43 -35.10 17.88
C ALA A 157 -2.44 -36.28 17.91
N LYS A 158 -1.20 -36.09 18.44
CA LYS A 158 -0.22 -37.15 18.65
C LYS A 158 0.16 -37.22 20.15
N LYS A 159 -0.75 -37.78 20.93
CA LYS A 159 -0.46 -38.38 22.22
C LYS A 159 -1.35 -39.61 22.39
#